data_20baa04afa0846cb3051d96e9d402fb5
#
_entry.id   20baa04afa0846cb3051d96e9d402fb5
#
_cell.length_a   1.000
_cell.length_b   1.000
_cell.length_c   1.000
_cell.angle_alpha   90.00
_cell.angle_beta   90.00
_cell.angle_gamma   90.00
#
_symmetry.space_group_name_H-M   'P 1'
#
loop_
_entity.id
_entity.type
_entity.pdbx_description
1 polymer ?
#
loop_
_entity_poly.entity_id
_entity_poly.type
_entity_poly.pdbx_seq_one_letter_code
_entity_poly.pdbx_strand_id
1 'polypeptide(L)'
;LMRSSAASDVYKRQVFLSMGAWRLAKKNSLVRMLPSVETLGAVSVLCVDKTGTITKNQMTVQEIWVADGTEQVLVETMGLGCETDAYDPMEKAMLRCCEAHGISRESLFSNEFVREYAFTNERKMMGHVWRKGGRLVVAAKGSPERILTLCSLTDKARCAAEEQLSLIHI
;
A
#
# COMPACT_ATOMS: atom_id res chain seq x y z
N LEU A 1 -41.89 -39.29 23.58
CA LEU A 1 -40.46 -39.70 23.46
C LEU A 1 -39.69 -39.04 22.32
N MET A 2 -40.32 -38.70 21.19
CA MET A 2 -39.63 -38.03 20.06
C MET A 2 -39.23 -36.58 20.28
N ARG A 3 -39.96 -35.81 21.14
CA ARG A 3 -39.61 -34.39 21.43
C ARG A 3 -38.33 -34.23 22.29
N SER A 4 -37.98 -35.23 23.10
CA SER A 4 -36.79 -35.21 23.93
C SER A 4 -35.49 -35.37 23.16
N SER A 5 -35.51 -36.17 22.07
CA SER A 5 -34.30 -36.40 21.23
C SER A 5 -33.92 -35.16 20.43
N ALA A 6 -34.89 -34.49 19.79
CA ALA A 6 -34.63 -33.28 19.02
C ALA A 6 -34.05 -32.13 19.89
N ALA A 7 -34.56 -31.92 21.11
CA ALA A 7 -34.05 -30.94 22.02
C ALA A 7 -32.60 -31.24 22.52
N SER A 8 -32.31 -32.55 22.72
CA SER A 8 -30.96 -33.02 23.06
C SER A 8 -29.94 -32.75 21.91
N ASP A 9 -30.35 -32.96 20.69
CA ASP A 9 -29.48 -32.79 19.51
C ASP A 9 -29.18 -31.29 19.24
N VAL A 10 -30.19 -30.44 19.40
CA VAL A 10 -30.01 -28.98 19.34
C VAL A 10 -28.99 -28.49 20.41
N TYR A 11 -29.14 -28.99 21.65
CA TYR A 11 -28.23 -28.64 22.72
C TYR A 11 -26.80 -29.11 22.46
N LYS A 12 -26.60 -30.34 22.03
CA LYS A 12 -25.27 -30.87 21.66
C LYS A 12 -24.62 -30.02 20.58
N ARG A 13 -25.36 -29.71 19.50
CA ARG A 13 -24.87 -28.85 18.43
C ARG A 13 -24.42 -27.48 18.92
N GLN A 14 -25.20 -26.87 19.82
CA GLN A 14 -24.86 -25.56 20.36
C GLN A 14 -23.60 -25.58 21.22
N VAL A 15 -23.40 -26.65 22.00
CA VAL A 15 -22.17 -26.85 22.80
C VAL A 15 -20.96 -27.00 21.89
N PHE A 16 -21.04 -27.82 20.84
CA PHE A 16 -19.92 -28.00 19.88
C PHE A 16 -19.59 -26.72 19.12
N LEU A 17 -20.59 -25.95 18.68
CA LEU A 17 -20.38 -24.68 18.01
C LEU A 17 -19.73 -23.65 18.94
N SER A 18 -20.15 -23.60 20.20
CA SER A 18 -19.56 -22.71 21.22
C SER A 18 -18.10 -23.08 21.50
N MET A 19 -17.77 -24.36 21.61
CA MET A 19 -16.41 -24.84 21.76
C MET A 19 -15.55 -24.49 20.52
N GLY A 20 -16.10 -24.57 19.32
CA GLY A 20 -15.46 -24.17 18.07
C GLY A 20 -15.14 -22.66 18.07
N ALA A 21 -16.13 -21.84 18.39
CA ALA A 21 -15.95 -20.38 18.51
C ALA A 21 -14.90 -20.00 19.57
N TRP A 22 -14.91 -20.67 20.72
CA TRP A 22 -13.90 -20.45 21.77
C TRP A 22 -12.47 -20.81 21.31
N ARG A 23 -12.29 -21.92 20.56
CA ARG A 23 -10.99 -22.30 19.98
C ARG A 23 -10.50 -21.28 18.96
N LEU A 24 -11.41 -20.73 18.14
CA LEU A 24 -11.10 -19.67 17.17
C LEU A 24 -10.70 -18.37 17.89
N ALA A 25 -11.44 -18.00 18.95
CA ALA A 25 -11.13 -16.82 19.77
C ALA A 25 -9.73 -16.90 20.40
N LYS A 26 -9.30 -18.09 20.86
CA LYS A 26 -7.93 -18.31 21.34
C LYS A 26 -6.85 -18.11 20.27
N LYS A 27 -7.23 -18.18 18.99
CA LYS A 27 -6.36 -17.90 17.84
C LYS A 27 -6.57 -16.48 17.26
N ASN A 28 -7.09 -15.56 18.08
CA ASN A 28 -7.38 -14.18 17.69
C ASN A 28 -8.41 -14.04 16.54
N SER A 29 -9.27 -15.07 16.35
CA SER A 29 -10.32 -15.04 15.35
C SER A 29 -11.68 -14.93 16.05
N LEU A 30 -12.36 -13.78 15.86
CA LEU A 30 -13.66 -13.52 16.48
C LEU A 30 -14.80 -13.96 15.58
N VAL A 31 -15.63 -14.85 16.09
CA VAL A 31 -16.85 -15.31 15.41
C VAL A 31 -18.06 -14.53 15.97
N ARG A 32 -18.76 -13.80 15.10
CA ARG A 32 -19.96 -13.03 15.48
C ARG A 32 -21.23 -13.86 15.52
N MET A 33 -21.31 -14.91 14.71
CA MET A 33 -22.47 -15.80 14.60
C MET A 33 -22.04 -17.27 14.67
N LEU A 34 -22.57 -18.02 15.63
CA LEU A 34 -22.22 -19.44 15.82
C LEU A 34 -22.43 -20.32 14.59
N PRO A 35 -23.50 -20.15 13.79
CA PRO A 35 -23.66 -20.93 12.56
C PRO A 35 -22.54 -20.78 11.54
N SER A 36 -21.81 -19.65 11.56
CA SER A 36 -20.66 -19.41 10.68
C SER A 36 -19.52 -20.41 10.90
N VAL A 37 -19.39 -20.96 12.11
CA VAL A 37 -18.38 -21.99 12.42
C VAL A 37 -18.64 -23.28 11.66
N GLU A 38 -19.90 -23.65 11.54
CA GLU A 38 -20.34 -24.84 10.78
C GLU A 38 -20.11 -24.63 9.28
N THR A 39 -20.53 -23.47 8.75
CA THR A 39 -20.32 -23.10 7.34
C THR A 39 -18.84 -23.06 6.98
N LEU A 40 -18.00 -22.54 7.86
CA LEU A 40 -16.54 -22.49 7.66
C LEU A 40 -15.95 -23.90 7.52
N GLY A 41 -16.46 -24.88 8.26
CA GLY A 41 -16.01 -26.28 8.16
C GLY A 41 -16.42 -26.99 6.88
N ALA A 42 -17.40 -26.46 6.15
CA ALA A 42 -17.92 -27.01 4.89
C ALA A 42 -17.42 -26.28 3.63
N VAL A 43 -16.56 -25.25 3.79
CA VAL A 43 -16.05 -24.46 2.67
C VAL A 43 -15.10 -25.30 1.82
N SER A 44 -15.38 -25.36 0.51
CA SER A 44 -14.53 -25.99 -0.50
C SER A 44 -13.75 -24.99 -1.36
N VAL A 45 -14.21 -23.74 -1.42
CA VAL A 45 -13.57 -22.63 -2.15
C VAL A 45 -13.50 -21.41 -1.24
N LEU A 46 -12.30 -20.83 -1.11
CA LEU A 46 -12.05 -19.65 -0.31
C LEU A 46 -11.64 -18.49 -1.22
N CYS A 47 -12.47 -17.45 -1.28
CA CYS A 47 -12.14 -16.20 -1.95
C CYS A 47 -11.63 -15.21 -0.90
N VAL A 48 -10.38 -14.75 -1.04
CA VAL A 48 -9.75 -13.80 -0.11
C VAL A 48 -9.31 -12.55 -0.84
N ASP A 49 -9.43 -11.41 -0.16
CA ASP A 49 -8.78 -10.18 -0.61
C ASP A 49 -7.26 -10.28 -0.41
N LYS A 50 -6.51 -9.63 -1.30
CA LYS A 50 -5.05 -9.65 -1.26
C LYS A 50 -4.51 -8.80 -0.12
N THR A 51 -4.94 -7.55 -0.06
CA THR A 51 -4.32 -6.53 0.78
C THR A 51 -4.74 -6.65 2.24
N GLY A 52 -3.76 -6.85 3.14
CA GLY A 52 -4.01 -7.01 4.58
C GLY A 52 -4.55 -8.39 4.98
N THR A 53 -4.77 -9.31 4.02
CA THR A 53 -5.18 -10.70 4.26
C THR A 53 -4.09 -11.67 3.85
N ILE A 54 -3.73 -11.69 2.56
CA ILE A 54 -2.60 -12.48 2.05
C ILE A 54 -1.29 -11.74 2.29
N THR A 55 -1.30 -10.42 2.17
CA THR A 55 -0.16 -9.54 2.41
C THR A 55 -0.27 -8.83 3.75
N LYS A 56 0.86 -8.37 4.29
CA LYS A 56 0.92 -7.62 5.55
C LYS A 56 0.47 -6.16 5.44
N ASN A 57 0.02 -5.71 4.27
CA ASN A 57 -0.24 -4.30 3.97
C ASN A 57 0.95 -3.39 4.31
N GLN A 58 2.16 -3.89 4.10
CA GLN A 58 3.41 -3.15 4.28
C GLN A 58 4.10 -3.06 2.93
N MET A 59 4.32 -1.83 2.48
CA MET A 59 5.05 -1.55 1.25
C MET A 59 6.51 -1.24 1.58
N THR A 60 7.40 -1.61 0.67
CA THR A 60 8.82 -1.26 0.70
C THR A 60 9.27 -0.90 -0.71
N VAL A 61 10.16 0.06 -0.84
CA VAL A 61 10.84 0.33 -2.10
C VAL A 61 11.84 -0.80 -2.33
N GLN A 62 11.67 -1.55 -3.40
CA GLN A 62 12.52 -2.70 -3.73
C GLN A 62 13.70 -2.31 -4.59
N GLU A 63 13.47 -1.43 -5.55
CA GLU A 63 14.47 -1.00 -6.52
C GLU A 63 14.24 0.45 -6.90
N ILE A 64 15.32 1.15 -7.18
CA ILE A 64 15.33 2.53 -7.67
C ILE A 64 16.02 2.53 -9.03
N TRP A 65 15.33 3.04 -10.05
CA TRP A 65 15.92 3.21 -11.36
C TRP A 65 15.94 4.70 -11.74
N VAL A 66 17.07 5.18 -12.20
CA VAL A 66 17.31 6.58 -12.55
C VAL A 66 17.61 6.71 -14.03
N ALA A 67 16.77 7.46 -14.75
CA ALA A 67 16.97 7.71 -16.17
C ALA A 67 18.11 8.71 -16.45
N ASP A 68 18.22 9.72 -15.57
CA ASP A 68 19.23 10.79 -15.65
C ASP A 68 19.43 11.42 -14.27
N GLY A 69 20.63 11.95 -13.99
CA GLY A 69 20.98 12.52 -12.70
C GLY A 69 21.54 11.49 -11.72
N THR A 70 21.26 11.68 -10.44
CA THR A 70 21.75 10.83 -9.36
C THR A 70 20.59 10.22 -8.58
N GLU A 71 20.82 9.03 -8.03
CA GLU A 71 19.87 8.36 -7.15
C GLU A 71 19.48 9.25 -5.96
N GLN A 72 20.43 9.98 -5.39
CA GLN A 72 20.19 10.91 -4.28
C GLN A 72 19.14 11.97 -4.61
N VAL A 73 19.20 12.56 -5.82
CA VAL A 73 18.24 13.56 -6.28
C VAL A 73 16.86 12.94 -6.47
N LEU A 74 16.80 11.72 -7.01
CA LEU A 74 15.53 11.00 -7.17
C LEU A 74 14.90 10.66 -5.82
N VAL A 75 15.69 10.16 -4.87
CA VAL A 75 15.22 9.83 -3.50
C VAL A 75 14.74 11.09 -2.78
N GLU A 76 15.45 12.19 -2.88
CA GLU A 76 14.99 13.47 -2.31
C GLU A 76 13.69 13.93 -2.95
N THR A 77 13.58 13.87 -4.28
CA THR A 77 12.35 14.23 -5.01
C THR A 77 11.19 13.32 -4.63
N MET A 78 11.44 12.02 -4.46
CA MET A 78 10.46 11.06 -3.98
C MET A 78 9.92 11.46 -2.60
N GLY A 79 10.79 11.86 -1.67
CA GLY A 79 10.41 12.33 -0.34
C GLY A 79 9.61 13.63 -0.36
N LEU A 80 10.03 14.60 -1.17
CA LEU A 80 9.32 15.88 -1.36
C LEU A 80 7.93 15.71 -2.02
N GLY A 81 7.71 14.60 -2.73
CA GLY A 81 6.42 14.21 -3.28
C GLY A 81 5.47 13.55 -2.28
N CYS A 82 5.90 13.31 -1.03
CA CYS A 82 5.07 12.75 0.04
C CYS A 82 4.43 13.86 0.88
N GLU A 83 3.33 13.52 1.54
CA GLU A 83 2.74 14.39 2.56
C GLU A 83 3.63 14.46 3.81
N THR A 84 3.60 15.61 4.49
CA THR A 84 4.34 15.81 5.75
C THR A 84 3.85 14.87 6.85
N ASP A 85 2.55 14.59 6.86
CA ASP A 85 1.91 13.60 7.75
C ASP A 85 1.39 12.40 6.94
N ALA A 86 2.33 11.66 6.35
CA ALA A 86 2.03 10.54 5.48
C ALA A 86 1.29 9.42 6.22
N TYR A 87 0.05 9.15 5.83
CA TYR A 87 -0.74 8.03 6.34
C TYR A 87 -0.78 6.83 5.37
N ASP A 88 -0.59 7.07 4.09
CA ASP A 88 -0.58 6.05 3.05
C ASP A 88 0.61 5.08 3.19
N PRO A 89 0.43 3.75 3.07
CA PRO A 89 1.51 2.78 3.15
C PRO A 89 2.63 2.99 2.12
N MET A 90 2.31 3.46 0.91
CA MET A 90 3.28 3.75 -0.14
C MET A 90 4.16 4.93 0.26
N GLU A 91 3.58 6.03 0.72
CA GLU A 91 4.35 7.20 1.18
C GLU A 91 5.23 6.89 2.38
N LYS A 92 4.71 6.10 3.34
CA LYS A 92 5.52 5.60 4.45
C LYS A 92 6.72 4.76 4.00
N ALA A 93 6.56 3.99 2.92
CA ALA A 93 7.67 3.23 2.34
C ALA A 93 8.69 4.15 1.66
N MET A 94 8.22 5.15 0.94
CA MET A 94 9.07 6.15 0.27
C MET A 94 9.88 6.95 1.30
N LEU A 95 9.25 7.42 2.37
CA LEU A 95 9.96 8.17 3.44
C LEU A 95 10.97 7.30 4.17
N ARG A 96 10.67 6.02 4.47
CA ARG A 96 11.67 5.09 5.02
C ARG A 96 12.85 4.89 4.07
N CYS A 97 12.59 4.85 2.77
CA CYS A 97 13.67 4.78 1.78
C CYS A 97 14.55 6.05 1.81
N CYS A 98 13.96 7.23 1.94
CA CYS A 98 14.71 8.49 2.13
C CYS A 98 15.59 8.44 3.37
N GLU A 99 15.07 8.00 4.51
CA GLU A 99 15.82 7.85 5.76
C GLU A 99 16.99 6.87 5.61
N ALA A 100 16.78 5.75 4.90
CA ALA A 100 17.85 4.77 4.61
C ALA A 100 18.97 5.36 3.73
N HIS A 101 18.66 6.36 2.90
CA HIS A 101 19.64 7.11 2.09
C HIS A 101 20.20 8.38 2.81
N GLY A 102 19.96 8.49 4.11
CA GLY A 102 20.48 9.60 4.92
C GLY A 102 19.72 10.92 4.77
N ILE A 103 18.52 10.90 4.20
CA ILE A 103 17.67 12.08 4.05
C ILE A 103 16.59 12.04 5.12
N SER A 104 16.71 12.86 6.16
CA SER A 104 15.75 12.91 7.25
C SER A 104 14.48 13.68 6.86
N ARG A 105 13.36 13.34 7.51
CA ARG A 105 12.07 14.04 7.32
C ARG A 105 12.20 15.53 7.63
N GLU A 106 12.92 15.88 8.69
CA GLU A 106 13.15 17.26 9.09
C GLU A 106 13.88 18.03 7.99
N SER A 107 14.87 17.42 7.33
CA SER A 107 15.59 18.02 6.21
C SER A 107 14.68 18.23 4.99
N LEU A 108 13.86 17.23 4.64
CA LEU A 108 12.92 17.32 3.51
C LEU A 108 11.91 18.45 3.71
N PHE A 109 11.27 18.47 4.86
CA PHE A 109 10.14 19.37 5.15
C PHE A 109 10.56 20.68 5.83
N SER A 110 11.85 20.95 5.95
CA SER A 110 12.37 22.29 6.33
C SER A 110 12.19 23.33 5.21
N ASN A 111 11.98 22.90 3.98
CA ASN A 111 11.71 23.77 2.85
C ASN A 111 10.31 24.39 2.95
N GLU A 112 10.11 25.57 2.37
CA GLU A 112 8.80 26.23 2.32
C GLU A 112 7.87 25.50 1.35
N PHE A 113 6.78 24.96 1.88
CA PHE A 113 5.71 24.38 1.06
C PHE A 113 4.91 25.51 0.41
N VAL A 114 4.83 25.51 -0.92
CA VAL A 114 4.20 26.59 -1.68
C VAL A 114 2.80 26.16 -2.15
N ARG A 115 2.66 24.94 -2.72
CA ARG A 115 1.41 24.49 -3.30
C ARG A 115 1.37 23.00 -3.50
N GLU A 116 0.17 22.44 -3.40
CA GLU A 116 -0.15 21.07 -3.79
C GLU A 116 -0.99 21.06 -5.07
N TYR A 117 -0.70 20.11 -5.94
CA TYR A 117 -1.57 19.68 -7.03
C TYR A 117 -2.06 18.28 -6.71
N ALA A 118 -3.27 18.18 -6.16
CA ALA A 118 -3.86 16.93 -5.73
C ALA A 118 -4.02 15.94 -6.89
N PHE A 119 -4.02 14.65 -6.57
CA PHE A 119 -4.25 13.58 -7.52
C PHE A 119 -5.64 13.70 -8.16
N THR A 120 -5.69 13.53 -9.47
CA THR A 120 -6.96 13.38 -10.21
C THR A 120 -6.87 12.19 -11.17
N ASN A 121 -8.00 11.51 -11.36
CA ASN A 121 -8.06 10.37 -12.29
C ASN A 121 -7.74 10.74 -13.74
N GLU A 122 -7.99 11.99 -14.13
CA GLU A 122 -7.68 12.50 -15.46
C GLU A 122 -6.17 12.70 -15.66
N ARG A 123 -5.50 13.25 -14.64
CA ARG A 123 -4.07 13.52 -14.69
C ARG A 123 -3.24 12.29 -14.36
N LYS A 124 -3.76 11.37 -13.54
CA LYS A 124 -3.07 10.19 -12.99
C LYS A 124 -1.75 10.53 -12.31
N MET A 125 -1.66 11.71 -11.74
CA MET A 125 -0.48 12.22 -11.04
C MET A 125 -0.87 13.28 -10.02
N MET A 126 0.03 13.50 -9.07
CA MET A 126 0.00 14.60 -8.13
C MET A 126 1.38 15.27 -8.05
N GLY A 127 1.45 16.44 -7.45
CA GLY A 127 2.72 17.13 -7.30
C GLY A 127 2.72 18.16 -6.18
N HIS A 128 3.83 18.27 -5.50
CA HIS A 128 4.10 19.28 -4.48
C HIS A 128 5.10 20.31 -4.98
N VAL A 129 4.84 21.57 -4.72
CA VAL A 129 5.73 22.67 -5.05
C VAL A 129 6.40 23.15 -3.78
N TRP A 130 7.71 23.15 -3.78
CA TRP A 130 8.56 23.57 -2.67
C TRP A 130 9.45 24.73 -3.08
N ARG A 131 9.76 25.63 -2.16
CA ARG A 131 10.80 26.65 -2.33
C ARG A 131 12.06 26.17 -1.63
N LYS A 132 13.07 25.81 -2.42
CA LYS A 132 14.36 25.31 -1.95
C LYS A 132 15.48 26.23 -2.45
N GLY A 133 16.24 26.85 -1.54
CA GLY A 133 17.34 27.72 -1.92
C GLY A 133 16.93 28.90 -2.84
N GLY A 134 15.74 29.45 -2.66
CA GLY A 134 15.19 30.54 -3.48
C GLY A 134 14.63 30.11 -4.84
N ARG A 135 14.67 28.81 -5.18
CA ARG A 135 14.11 28.25 -6.42
C ARG A 135 12.84 27.45 -6.13
N LEU A 136 11.93 27.43 -7.08
CA LEU A 136 10.77 26.53 -7.03
C LEU A 136 11.15 25.16 -7.59
N VAL A 137 10.87 24.13 -6.80
CA VAL A 137 11.05 22.72 -7.17
C VAL A 137 9.68 22.06 -7.15
N VAL A 138 9.35 21.32 -8.18
CA VAL A 138 8.11 20.52 -8.26
C VAL A 138 8.48 19.06 -8.15
N ALA A 139 8.05 18.42 -7.08
CA ALA A 139 8.15 16.98 -6.90
C ALA A 139 6.83 16.35 -7.33
N ALA A 140 6.83 15.61 -8.43
CA ALA A 140 5.65 14.97 -8.98
C ALA A 140 5.75 13.45 -8.88
N LYS A 141 4.64 12.79 -8.54
CA LYS A 141 4.48 11.33 -8.56
C LYS A 141 3.18 10.96 -9.27
N GLY A 142 3.18 9.84 -9.98
CA GLY A 142 2.00 9.41 -10.73
C GLY A 142 2.25 8.15 -11.54
N SER A 143 1.31 7.86 -12.44
CA SER A 143 1.47 6.69 -13.31
C SER A 143 2.70 6.87 -14.22
N PRO A 144 3.45 5.78 -14.47
CA PRO A 144 4.66 5.84 -15.29
C PRO A 144 4.42 6.47 -16.65
N GLU A 145 3.33 6.10 -17.31
CA GLU A 145 2.99 6.60 -18.64
C GLU A 145 2.82 8.13 -18.62
N ARG A 146 2.20 8.65 -17.55
CA ARG A 146 1.98 10.09 -17.43
C ARG A 146 3.28 10.83 -17.11
N ILE A 147 4.07 10.32 -16.20
CA ILE A 147 5.36 10.93 -15.84
C ILE A 147 6.29 10.94 -17.05
N LEU A 148 6.39 9.85 -17.80
CA LEU A 148 7.23 9.78 -19.01
C LEU A 148 6.84 10.79 -20.08
N THR A 149 5.56 11.19 -20.20
CA THR A 149 5.16 12.25 -21.15
C THR A 149 5.68 13.63 -20.77
N LEU A 150 6.00 13.86 -19.51
CA LEU A 150 6.48 15.14 -18.99
C LEU A 150 8.02 15.20 -18.95
N CYS A 151 8.69 14.06 -19.10
CA CYS A 151 10.15 13.98 -19.07
C CYS A 151 10.75 14.31 -20.45
N SER A 152 11.77 15.16 -20.46
CA SER A 152 12.57 15.46 -21.65
C SER A 152 13.67 14.40 -21.82
N LEU A 153 13.27 13.16 -22.08
CA LEU A 153 14.18 12.03 -22.29
C LEU A 153 14.59 11.91 -23.73
N THR A 154 15.84 11.45 -23.96
CA THR A 154 16.25 10.96 -25.27
C THR A 154 15.50 9.66 -25.61
N ASP A 155 15.39 9.31 -26.89
CA ASP A 155 14.72 8.08 -27.31
C ASP A 155 15.32 6.84 -26.66
N LYS A 156 16.65 6.80 -26.53
CA LYS A 156 17.35 5.71 -25.84
C LYS A 156 16.97 5.61 -24.34
N ALA A 157 16.91 6.74 -23.64
CA ALA A 157 16.53 6.76 -22.23
C ALA A 157 15.04 6.40 -22.04
N ARG A 158 14.19 6.81 -22.98
CA ARG A 158 12.77 6.45 -23.00
C ARG A 158 12.58 4.94 -23.17
N CYS A 159 13.23 4.34 -24.18
CA CYS A 159 13.17 2.88 -24.37
C CYS A 159 13.68 2.12 -23.14
N ALA A 160 14.77 2.57 -22.52
CA ALA A 160 15.27 1.95 -21.29
C ALA A 160 14.28 2.06 -20.14
N ALA A 161 13.58 3.19 -19.98
CA ALA A 161 12.53 3.35 -18.97
C ALA A 161 11.34 2.42 -19.22
N GLU A 162 10.90 2.29 -20.46
CA GLU A 162 9.80 1.40 -20.86
C GLU A 162 10.16 -0.07 -20.64
N GLU A 163 11.42 -0.45 -20.90
CA GLU A 163 11.93 -1.79 -20.61
C GLU A 163 11.90 -2.10 -19.11
N GLN A 164 12.37 -1.17 -18.26
CA GLN A 164 12.30 -1.33 -16.81
C GLN A 164 10.86 -1.45 -16.31
N LEU A 165 9.93 -0.67 -16.86
CA LEU A 165 8.52 -0.76 -16.51
C LEU A 165 7.91 -2.11 -16.91
N SER A 166 8.34 -2.71 -18.01
CA SER A 166 7.83 -4.02 -18.45
C SER A 166 8.19 -5.14 -17.47
N LEU A 167 9.32 -5.02 -16.75
CA LEU A 167 9.75 -6.00 -15.73
C LEU A 167 8.83 -6.01 -14.50
N ILE A 168 8.16 -4.91 -14.20
CA ILE A 168 7.23 -4.81 -13.05
C ILE A 168 5.95 -5.63 -13.29
N HIS A 169 5.57 -5.84 -14.54
CA HIS A 169 4.35 -6.56 -14.93
C HIS A 169 4.51 -8.07 -15.09
N ILE A 170 5.71 -8.59 -14.89
CA ILE A 170 5.99 -10.03 -14.90
C ILE A 170 5.84 -10.60 -13.49
#